data_8213821f88c0b40e173c4c8b13462879
#
_entry.id   8213821f88c0b40e173c4c8b13462879
#
_cell.length_a   1.000
_cell.length_b   1.000
_cell.length_c   1.000
_cell.angle_alpha   90.00
_cell.angle_beta   90.00
_cell.angle_gamma   90.00
#
_symmetry.space_group_name_H-M   'P 1'
#
loop_
_entity.id
_entity.type
_entity.pdbx_description
1 polymer ?
#
loop_
_entity_poly.entity_id
_entity_poly.type
_entity_poly.pdbx_seq_one_letter_code
_entity_poly.pdbx_strand_id
1 'polypeptide(L)'
;PEDIYNEPKNAFVADFIGDSNIVDGVMHRDFLVSFSGVEFPCVDRGFAREESVQVVVRPEDIEVVSPVEGQLVGVVNDVIFKGVHFEMHVECEGREWLIHSTRACTPGETIGMRIGPNEIHIMSRSEG
;
A
#
# COMPACT_ATOMS: atom_id res chain seq x y z
N PRO A 1 -13.26 -14.83 19.46
CA PRO A 1 -13.00 -13.93 20.55
C PRO A 1 -11.76 -13.10 20.33
N GLU A 2 -10.83 -13.23 21.25
CA GLU A 2 -9.66 -12.35 21.14
C GLU A 2 -8.80 -12.62 19.94
N ASP A 3 -8.87 -13.80 19.40
CA ASP A 3 -8.10 -14.10 18.20
C ASP A 3 -8.48 -13.19 17.05
N ILE A 4 -9.73 -12.81 17.03
CA ILE A 4 -10.23 -12.07 15.88
C ILE A 4 -9.61 -10.69 15.80
N TYR A 5 -9.52 -10.01 16.90
CA TYR A 5 -9.05 -8.64 16.83
C TYR A 5 -7.56 -8.53 17.09
N ASN A 6 -6.97 -9.56 17.65
CA ASN A 6 -5.54 -9.51 17.88
C ASN A 6 -4.76 -9.54 16.59
N GLU A 7 -5.30 -10.21 15.59
CA GLU A 7 -4.57 -10.41 14.36
C GLU A 7 -5.47 -10.27 13.16
N PRO A 8 -5.57 -9.07 12.63
CA PRO A 8 -6.31 -8.91 11.39
C PRO A 8 -5.57 -9.63 10.27
N LYS A 9 -6.16 -10.70 9.80
CA LYS A 9 -5.46 -11.57 8.87
C LYS A 9 -6.14 -11.68 7.52
N ASN A 10 -7.17 -10.91 7.28
CA ASN A 10 -7.84 -11.01 6.01
C ASN A 10 -8.28 -9.63 5.54
N ALA A 11 -8.64 -9.54 4.27
CA ALA A 11 -8.99 -8.27 3.66
C ALA A 11 -10.24 -7.66 4.27
N PHE A 12 -11.11 -8.50 4.83
CA PHE A 12 -12.32 -7.99 5.45
C PHE A 12 -11.98 -7.04 6.60
N VAL A 13 -11.00 -7.42 7.41
CA VAL A 13 -10.61 -6.58 8.54
C VAL A 13 -10.00 -5.29 8.04
N ALA A 14 -9.26 -5.35 6.95
CA ALA A 14 -8.65 -4.16 6.39
C ALA A 14 -9.69 -3.17 5.91
N ASP A 15 -10.86 -3.63 5.49
CA ASP A 15 -11.92 -2.72 5.06
C ASP A 15 -12.37 -1.80 6.18
N PHE A 16 -12.16 -2.22 7.40
CA PHE A 16 -12.49 -1.37 8.53
C PHE A 16 -11.70 -0.07 8.54
N ILE A 17 -10.53 -0.08 7.95
CA ILE A 17 -9.73 1.14 7.94
C ILE A 17 -9.95 1.92 6.66
N GLY A 18 -11.09 1.68 6.04
CA GLY A 18 -11.61 2.53 4.98
C GLY A 18 -10.96 2.25 3.64
N ASP A 19 -10.48 3.29 3.01
CA ASP A 19 -10.08 3.25 1.62
C ASP A 19 -8.67 2.72 1.41
N SER A 20 -8.25 1.75 2.22
CA SER A 20 -6.91 1.20 2.11
C SER A 20 -6.66 0.61 0.73
N ASN A 21 -5.40 0.70 0.31
CA ASN A 21 -4.93 0.00 -0.88
C ASN A 21 -4.61 -1.42 -0.50
N ILE A 22 -5.19 -2.38 -1.23
CA ILE A 22 -4.95 -3.79 -0.95
C ILE A 22 -4.43 -4.42 -2.23
N VAL A 23 -3.22 -4.95 -2.17
CA VAL A 23 -2.59 -5.55 -3.35
C VAL A 23 -2.05 -6.92 -2.99
N ASP A 24 -1.92 -7.77 -4.00
CA ASP A 24 -1.32 -9.08 -3.79
C ASP A 24 0.20 -8.93 -3.73
N GLY A 25 0.80 -9.73 -2.86
CA GLY A 25 2.25 -9.71 -2.73
C GLY A 25 2.79 -11.06 -2.32
N VAL A 26 4.10 -11.13 -2.18
CA VAL A 26 4.78 -12.35 -1.76
C VAL A 26 5.72 -12.00 -0.62
N MET A 27 5.57 -12.72 0.47
CA MET A 27 6.44 -12.56 1.64
C MET A 27 7.65 -13.45 1.43
N HIS A 28 8.76 -12.87 1.00
CA HIS A 28 9.94 -13.66 0.66
C HIS A 28 10.58 -14.27 1.90
N ARG A 29 10.63 -13.51 2.96
CA ARG A 29 11.16 -13.94 4.25
C ARG A 29 10.75 -12.89 5.27
N ASP A 30 11.14 -13.10 6.52
CA ASP A 30 10.85 -12.12 7.54
C ASP A 30 11.37 -10.75 7.10
N PHE A 31 10.55 -9.73 7.25
CA PHE A 31 10.91 -8.33 7.01
C PHE A 31 11.13 -7.99 5.54
N LEU A 32 10.72 -8.86 4.61
CA LEU A 32 10.86 -8.57 3.19
C LEU A 32 9.66 -9.05 2.42
N VAL A 33 8.96 -8.14 1.78
CA VAL A 33 7.78 -8.45 0.98
C VAL A 33 7.94 -7.77 -0.39
N SER A 34 7.37 -8.38 -1.42
CA SER A 34 7.34 -7.74 -2.73
C SER A 34 5.90 -7.59 -3.19
N PHE A 35 5.65 -6.50 -3.88
CA PHE A 35 4.38 -6.25 -4.56
C PHE A 35 4.63 -5.19 -5.63
N SER A 36 3.79 -5.20 -6.65
CA SER A 36 3.92 -4.25 -7.76
C SER A 36 5.31 -4.28 -8.38
N GLY A 37 5.95 -5.45 -8.36
CA GLY A 37 7.25 -5.63 -9.00
C GLY A 37 8.45 -5.13 -8.21
N VAL A 38 8.26 -4.74 -6.95
CA VAL A 38 9.33 -4.15 -6.15
C VAL A 38 9.38 -4.81 -4.78
N GLU A 39 10.58 -5.00 -4.25
CA GLU A 39 10.77 -5.51 -2.90
C GLU A 39 10.77 -4.37 -1.90
N PHE A 40 10.06 -4.58 -0.79
CA PHE A 40 9.94 -3.58 0.25
C PHE A 40 10.35 -4.17 1.58
N PRO A 41 11.13 -3.43 2.37
CA PRO A 41 11.32 -3.85 3.77
C PRO A 41 10.03 -3.63 4.54
N CYS A 42 9.73 -4.53 5.46
CA CYS A 42 8.55 -4.41 6.30
C CYS A 42 8.90 -4.89 7.70
N VAL A 43 7.94 -4.77 8.62
CA VAL A 43 8.18 -5.15 10.02
C VAL A 43 7.51 -6.47 10.38
N ASP A 44 6.83 -7.10 9.45
CA ASP A 44 6.13 -8.35 9.72
C ASP A 44 7.05 -9.54 9.56
N ARG A 45 6.72 -10.59 10.27
CA ARG A 45 7.48 -11.83 10.24
C ARG A 45 6.54 -12.98 10.57
N GLY A 46 7.05 -14.19 10.50
CA GLY A 46 6.26 -15.36 10.88
C GLY A 46 5.49 -15.98 9.75
N PHE A 47 5.69 -15.50 8.53
CA PHE A 47 5.07 -16.09 7.35
C PHE A 47 6.01 -17.14 6.76
N ALA A 48 5.45 -18.07 6.01
CA ALA A 48 6.26 -19.04 5.30
C ALA A 48 7.08 -18.31 4.22
N ARG A 49 8.20 -18.92 3.86
CA ARG A 49 9.01 -18.33 2.79
C ARG A 49 8.24 -18.35 1.49
N GLU A 50 8.31 -17.26 0.76
CA GLU A 50 7.64 -17.12 -0.55
C GLU A 50 6.13 -17.32 -0.43
N GLU A 51 5.57 -16.95 0.71
CA GLU A 51 4.13 -17.12 0.91
C GLU A 51 3.38 -15.99 0.19
N SER A 52 2.29 -16.36 -0.50
CA SER A 52 1.40 -15.38 -1.11
C SER A 52 0.61 -14.69 -0.02
N VAL A 53 0.63 -13.37 -0.02
CA VAL A 53 -0.02 -12.57 1.00
C VAL A 53 -0.77 -11.42 0.36
N GLN A 54 -1.53 -10.70 1.17
CA GLN A 54 -2.12 -9.43 0.77
C GLN A 54 -1.42 -8.32 1.53
N VAL A 55 -1.11 -7.24 0.82
CA VAL A 55 -0.43 -6.09 1.38
C VAL A 55 -1.44 -4.96 1.47
N VAL A 56 -1.55 -4.35 2.65
CA VAL A 56 -2.49 -3.26 2.88
C VAL A 56 -1.70 -2.01 3.21
N VAL A 57 -1.95 -0.94 2.46
CA VAL A 57 -1.29 0.35 2.67
C VAL A 57 -2.37 1.42 2.70
N ARG A 58 -2.38 2.22 3.76
CA ARG A 58 -3.38 3.28 3.86
C ARG A 58 -2.99 4.45 2.97
N PRO A 59 -3.99 5.13 2.40
CA PRO A 59 -3.69 6.21 1.46
C PRO A 59 -2.84 7.33 2.06
N GLU A 60 -3.04 7.64 3.33
CA GLU A 60 -2.30 8.73 3.96
C GLU A 60 -0.87 8.34 4.29
N ASP A 61 -0.53 7.07 4.17
CA ASP A 61 0.80 6.60 4.52
C ASP A 61 1.73 6.53 3.32
N ILE A 62 1.24 6.86 2.13
CA ILE A 62 2.06 6.86 0.92
C ILE A 62 2.62 8.26 0.73
N GLU A 63 3.92 8.36 0.66
CA GLU A 63 4.57 9.64 0.48
C GLU A 63 4.82 9.90 -0.99
N VAL A 64 4.42 11.07 -1.47
CA VAL A 64 4.65 11.47 -2.85
C VAL A 64 6.04 12.10 -2.93
N VAL A 65 6.88 11.54 -3.78
CA VAL A 65 8.26 12.02 -3.96
C VAL A 65 8.53 12.10 -5.46
N SER A 66 9.73 12.53 -5.81
CA SER A 66 10.11 12.54 -7.21
C SER A 66 10.23 11.10 -7.72
N PRO A 67 10.07 10.88 -9.03
CA PRO A 67 10.14 9.51 -9.55
C PRO A 67 11.43 8.79 -9.21
N VAL A 68 12.56 9.50 -9.15
CA VAL A 68 13.82 8.85 -8.85
C VAL A 68 13.96 8.47 -7.40
N GLU A 69 13.16 9.05 -6.52
CA GLU A 69 13.23 8.77 -5.09
C GLU A 69 12.18 7.80 -4.64
N GLY A 70 11.24 7.43 -5.48
CA GLY A 70 10.16 6.55 -5.10
C GLY A 70 10.53 5.09 -5.24
N GLN A 71 9.91 4.28 -4.41
CA GLN A 71 10.00 2.82 -4.57
C GLN A 71 9.15 2.39 -5.75
N LEU A 72 8.06 3.09 -5.97
CA LEU A 72 7.17 2.86 -7.11
C LEU A 72 7.03 4.16 -7.87
N VAL A 73 6.72 4.05 -9.16
CA VAL A 73 6.49 5.21 -10.01
C VAL A 73 5.14 5.03 -10.68
N GLY A 74 4.32 6.06 -10.62
CA GLY A 74 3.00 6.01 -11.22
C GLY A 74 2.62 7.31 -11.87
N VAL A 75 1.47 7.29 -12.53
CA VAL A 75 0.93 8.45 -13.23
C VAL A 75 -0.37 8.85 -12.57
N VAL A 76 -0.49 10.13 -12.24
CA VAL A 76 -1.69 10.66 -11.58
C VAL A 76 -2.82 10.71 -12.59
N ASN A 77 -3.94 10.04 -12.28
CA ASN A 77 -5.12 10.04 -13.13
C ASN A 77 -6.11 11.11 -12.71
N ASP A 78 -6.35 11.23 -11.40
CA ASP A 78 -7.34 12.14 -10.85
C ASP A 78 -6.83 12.77 -9.58
N VAL A 79 -7.26 14.02 -9.34
CA VAL A 79 -6.95 14.73 -8.10
C VAL A 79 -8.24 15.40 -7.63
N ILE A 80 -8.64 15.13 -6.39
CA ILE A 80 -9.86 15.68 -5.82
C ILE A 80 -9.52 16.33 -4.49
N PHE A 81 -9.91 17.59 -4.31
CA PHE A 81 -9.66 18.26 -3.03
C PHE A 81 -10.75 17.90 -2.04
N LYS A 82 -10.36 17.43 -0.88
CA LYS A 82 -11.30 16.99 0.16
C LYS A 82 -11.36 17.93 1.35
N GLY A 83 -10.89 19.14 1.19
CA GLY A 83 -10.98 20.14 2.26
C GLY A 83 -9.73 20.26 3.08
N VAL A 84 -9.11 19.16 3.45
CA VAL A 84 -7.88 19.17 4.24
C VAL A 84 -6.74 18.45 3.53
N HIS A 85 -7.05 17.67 2.51
CA HIS A 85 -6.04 16.97 1.74
C HIS A 85 -6.57 16.73 0.34
N PHE A 86 -5.68 16.32 -0.54
CA PHE A 86 -6.03 15.93 -1.90
C PHE A 86 -6.08 14.42 -1.97
N GLU A 87 -7.14 13.91 -2.59
CA GLU A 87 -7.26 12.49 -2.87
C GLU A 87 -6.83 12.27 -4.31
N MET A 88 -5.79 11.48 -4.50
CA MET A 88 -5.23 11.25 -5.82
C MET A 88 -5.36 9.80 -6.20
N HIS A 89 -5.74 9.57 -7.45
CA HIS A 89 -5.81 8.23 -8.02
C HIS A 89 -4.62 8.10 -8.96
N VAL A 90 -3.72 7.18 -8.65
CA VAL A 90 -2.45 7.04 -9.34
C VAL A 90 -2.36 5.65 -9.94
N GLU A 91 -2.07 5.57 -11.22
CA GLU A 91 -1.90 4.28 -11.87
C GLU A 91 -0.44 3.85 -11.80
N CYS A 92 -0.21 2.64 -11.28
CA CYS A 92 1.12 2.09 -11.15
C CYS A 92 1.04 0.59 -11.40
N GLU A 93 1.81 0.09 -12.35
CA GLU A 93 1.88 -1.34 -12.65
C GLU A 93 0.51 -1.95 -12.93
N GLY A 94 -0.32 -1.23 -13.66
CA GLY A 94 -1.63 -1.72 -14.04
C GLY A 94 -2.67 -1.68 -12.93
N ARG A 95 -2.37 -1.05 -11.82
CA ARG A 95 -3.27 -0.97 -10.68
C ARG A 95 -3.41 0.47 -10.25
N GLU A 96 -4.62 0.82 -9.82
CA GLU A 96 -4.87 2.16 -9.33
C GLU A 96 -4.62 2.22 -7.82
N TRP A 97 -3.80 3.19 -7.41
CA TRP A 97 -3.50 3.43 -6.00
C TRP A 97 -4.21 4.69 -5.56
N LEU A 98 -4.71 4.66 -4.32
CA LEU A 98 -5.34 5.82 -3.71
C LEU A 98 -4.35 6.46 -2.76
N ILE A 99 -4.12 7.75 -2.93
CA ILE A 99 -3.16 8.49 -2.10
C ILE A 99 -3.85 9.72 -1.53
N HIS A 100 -3.67 9.95 -0.23
CA HIS A 100 -4.10 11.19 0.41
C HIS A 100 -2.86 12.00 0.71
N SER A 101 -2.81 13.21 0.17
CA SER A 101 -1.62 14.04 0.27
C SER A 101 -2.02 15.49 0.47
N THR A 102 -1.21 16.23 1.22
CA THR A 102 -1.40 17.68 1.32
C THR A 102 -0.79 18.40 0.14
N ARG A 103 -0.06 17.69 -0.69
CA ARG A 103 0.59 18.25 -1.86
C ARG A 103 -0.26 17.96 -3.09
N ALA A 104 -0.54 18.98 -3.87
CA ALA A 104 -1.33 18.83 -5.08
C ALA A 104 -0.43 18.39 -6.23
N CYS A 105 -0.90 17.41 -6.99
CA CYS A 105 -0.25 17.01 -8.23
C CYS A 105 -1.24 17.20 -9.36
N THR A 106 -0.73 17.22 -10.58
CA THR A 106 -1.55 17.48 -11.76
C THR A 106 -1.87 16.13 -12.44
N PRO A 107 -3.12 15.93 -12.89
CA PRO A 107 -3.42 14.72 -13.67
C PRO A 107 -2.47 14.60 -14.85
N GLY A 108 -1.95 13.40 -15.06
CA GLY A 108 -0.95 13.14 -16.08
C GLY A 108 0.47 13.25 -15.59
N GLU A 109 0.67 13.74 -14.38
CA GLU A 109 2.01 13.90 -13.83
C GLU A 109 2.56 12.56 -13.37
N THR A 110 3.85 12.33 -13.63
CA THR A 110 4.53 11.13 -13.16
C THR A 110 5.14 11.42 -11.80
N ILE A 111 4.81 10.60 -10.82
CA ILE A 111 5.29 10.80 -9.45
C ILE A 111 5.92 9.52 -8.93
N GLY A 112 6.74 9.67 -7.89
CA GLY A 112 7.24 8.54 -7.13
C GLY A 112 6.39 8.34 -5.90
N MET A 113 6.31 7.09 -5.45
CA MET A 113 5.60 6.73 -4.24
C MET A 113 6.55 6.02 -3.30
N ARG A 114 6.59 6.47 -2.06
CA ARG A 114 7.46 5.87 -1.05
C ARG A 114 6.63 5.41 0.12
N ILE A 115 6.84 4.17 0.56
CA ILE A 115 6.10 3.56 1.66
C ILE A 115 7.11 3.03 2.66
N GLY A 116 7.00 3.51 3.89
CA GLY A 116 7.91 3.05 4.95
C GLY A 116 7.56 1.67 5.45
N PRO A 117 8.53 0.98 6.07
CA PRO A 117 8.28 -0.39 6.54
C PRO A 117 7.17 -0.48 7.57
N ASN A 118 7.00 0.55 8.39
CA ASN A 118 5.95 0.55 9.41
C ASN A 118 4.57 0.76 8.82
N GLU A 119 4.47 1.22 7.59
CA GLU A 119 3.19 1.47 6.96
C GLU A 119 2.73 0.34 6.06
N ILE A 120 3.49 -0.73 5.96
CA ILE A 120 3.13 -1.89 5.15
C ILE A 120 2.56 -2.95 6.06
N HIS A 121 1.30 -3.33 5.82
CA HIS A 121 0.61 -4.30 6.67
C HIS A 121 0.38 -5.57 5.86
N ILE A 122 0.78 -6.70 6.41
CA ILE A 122 0.73 -7.98 5.70
C ILE A 122 -0.39 -8.82 6.28
N MET A 123 -1.20 -9.40 5.38
CA MET A 123 -2.27 -10.29 5.79
C MET A 123 -2.17 -11.58 5.02
N SER A 124 -2.51 -12.67 5.69
CA SER A 124 -2.48 -13.98 5.06
C SER A 124 -3.64 -14.12 4.09
N ARG A 125 -3.36 -14.60 2.88
CA ARG A 125 -4.43 -14.82 1.92
C ARG A 125 -5.28 -16.00 2.28
N SER A 126 -4.72 -16.95 3.01
CA SER A 126 -5.47 -18.15 3.37
C SER A 126 -6.61 -17.84 4.33
N GLU A 127 -6.60 -16.67 4.94
CA GLU A 127 -7.68 -16.26 5.81
C GLU A 127 -8.82 -15.60 5.07
N GLY A 128 -8.61 -15.22 3.86
CA GLY A 128 -9.59 -14.53 3.06
C GLY A 128 -10.64 -15.37 2.42
#